data_c0ad2bafa34a31dfe1890ee35cabd14a
#
_entry.id   c0ad2bafa34a31dfe1890ee35cabd14a
#
_cell.length_a   1.000
_cell.length_b   1.000
_cell.length_c   1.000
_cell.angle_alpha   90.00
_cell.angle_beta   90.00
_cell.angle_gamma   90.00
#
_symmetry.space_group_name_H-M   'P 1'
#
loop_
_entity.id
_entity.type
_entity.pdbx_description
1 polymer ?
#
loop_
_entity_poly.entity_id
_entity_poly.type
_entity_poly.pdbx_seq_one_letter_code
_entity_poly.pdbx_strand_id
1 'polypeptide(L)'
;MIHKYFLNGYYIVIDTNSGAVHIVDELAYRLLDFFTEKLKGECPDEIISTLVNEGFDKQDIIDTYAELKALCDDDSLFSEDTYRPFADMLAEAPIKSMCLNISHDCNLRCEYCFAAQGDFGHGRKLMPFEVGKAAIDFLIKHSANRHNLELDFFGGEPLMNLDVVKKVVEYARSIEKEHNKNFRFTMTTNGILLDDDSIDFINREMSNVVLSLDGRKEVNDRLRPTVNKKGSYDIIVPKYQKLVAERGDKEYYVRGTFTKYNLDFTDDVMHLNELGFDQISVEPVVTDPELPYALTEKDLPAIAEEYEKLSKILIERKKNGTSFNFFHFMIDLDQGPCAIKRLRGCSCGNEYVAVTPEGDIYPCHQFVGMDEWKMGSVLDDSIDYKMKKMFSKANIYSKEECADCWAKFYCSGGCNANNMQYNNTIFKPHKLSCALEQKRLECAIMIKAALADE
;
A
#
# COMPACT_ATOMS: atom_id res chain seq x y z
N MET A 1 -0.37 -20.06 14.50
CA MET A 1 -0.21 -18.75 15.24
C MET A 1 -1.51 -17.99 15.13
N ILE A 2 -2.01 -17.47 16.25
CA ILE A 2 -3.22 -16.61 16.26
C ILE A 2 -2.85 -15.20 16.72
N HIS A 3 -3.65 -14.23 16.26
CA HIS A 3 -3.68 -12.86 16.77
C HIS A 3 -5.10 -12.57 17.25
N LYS A 4 -5.23 -12.06 18.45
CA LYS A 4 -6.54 -11.72 19.00
C LYS A 4 -6.54 -10.31 19.57
N TYR A 5 -7.64 -9.59 19.35
CA TYR A 5 -7.82 -8.23 19.84
C TYR A 5 -9.30 -7.92 20.04
N PHE A 6 -9.55 -6.93 20.90
CA PHE A 6 -10.89 -6.38 21.11
C PHE A 6 -10.95 -4.97 20.52
N LEU A 7 -11.89 -4.75 19.62
CA LEU A 7 -12.05 -3.45 18.98
C LEU A 7 -13.52 -3.18 18.68
N ASN A 8 -14.00 -2.01 19.08
CA ASN A 8 -15.36 -1.52 18.78
C ASN A 8 -16.50 -2.48 19.15
N GLY A 9 -16.33 -3.23 20.27
CA GLY A 9 -17.32 -4.19 20.78
C GLY A 9 -17.17 -5.61 20.24
N TYR A 10 -16.22 -5.88 19.35
CA TYR A 10 -15.96 -7.19 18.76
C TYR A 10 -14.71 -7.83 19.36
N TYR A 11 -14.81 -9.07 19.81
CA TYR A 11 -13.68 -9.94 20.10
C TYR A 11 -13.31 -10.69 18.83
N ILE A 12 -12.15 -10.37 18.26
CA ILE A 12 -11.70 -10.90 16.97
C ILE A 12 -10.48 -11.78 17.16
N VAL A 13 -10.48 -12.93 16.52
CA VAL A 13 -9.36 -13.88 16.48
C VAL A 13 -9.01 -14.17 15.02
N ILE A 14 -7.75 -14.00 14.69
CA ILE A 14 -7.22 -14.26 13.34
C ILE A 14 -6.27 -15.43 13.43
N ASP A 15 -6.50 -16.48 12.66
CA ASP A 15 -5.47 -17.47 12.39
C ASP A 15 -4.56 -17.00 11.26
N THR A 16 -3.31 -16.75 11.59
CA THR A 16 -2.34 -16.11 10.67
C THR A 16 -2.10 -16.93 9.41
N ASN A 17 -2.05 -18.26 9.53
CA ASN A 17 -1.58 -19.10 8.43
C ASN A 17 -2.72 -19.56 7.52
N SER A 18 -3.91 -19.84 8.05
CA SER A 18 -5.09 -20.12 7.26
C SER A 18 -5.74 -18.84 6.69
N GLY A 19 -5.58 -17.72 7.42
CA GLY A 19 -6.27 -16.45 7.12
C GLY A 19 -7.71 -16.43 7.64
N ALA A 20 -8.13 -17.45 8.41
CA ALA A 20 -9.45 -17.49 9.02
C ALA A 20 -9.61 -16.37 10.06
N VAL A 21 -10.77 -15.72 10.04
CA VAL A 21 -11.16 -14.67 11.00
C VAL A 21 -12.40 -15.13 11.74
N HIS A 22 -12.33 -15.15 13.05
CA HIS A 22 -13.43 -15.56 13.93
C HIS A 22 -13.87 -14.37 14.78
N ILE A 23 -15.18 -14.13 14.83
CA ILE A 23 -15.81 -13.27 15.84
C ILE A 23 -16.23 -14.22 16.97
N VAL A 24 -15.75 -13.96 18.15
CA VAL A 24 -15.97 -14.85 19.32
C VAL A 24 -16.59 -14.06 20.47
N ASP A 25 -17.11 -14.77 21.46
CA ASP A 25 -17.56 -14.15 22.70
C ASP A 25 -16.38 -13.93 23.68
N GLU A 26 -16.68 -13.35 24.83
CA GLU A 26 -15.70 -13.05 25.85
C GLU A 26 -15.07 -14.33 26.43
N LEU A 27 -15.86 -15.40 26.60
CA LEU A 27 -15.39 -16.65 27.13
C LEU A 27 -14.38 -17.34 26.19
N ALA A 28 -14.71 -17.46 24.91
CA ALA A 28 -13.82 -18.02 23.91
C ALA A 28 -12.53 -17.18 23.76
N TYR A 29 -12.68 -15.84 23.76
CA TYR A 29 -11.54 -14.92 23.73
C TYR A 29 -10.63 -15.10 24.93
N ARG A 30 -11.20 -15.25 26.14
CA ARG A 30 -10.45 -15.46 27.38
C ARG A 30 -9.82 -16.85 27.45
N LEU A 31 -10.56 -17.89 27.01
CA LEU A 31 -10.07 -19.26 26.96
C LEU A 31 -8.81 -19.40 26.08
N LEU A 32 -8.74 -18.68 24.98
CA LEU A 32 -7.58 -18.68 24.09
C LEU A 32 -6.28 -18.09 24.72
N ASP A 33 -6.35 -17.39 25.87
CA ASP A 33 -5.15 -16.94 26.58
C ASP A 33 -4.30 -18.09 27.13
N PHE A 34 -4.90 -19.26 27.35
CA PHE A 34 -4.22 -20.41 27.92
C PHE A 34 -3.50 -21.28 26.87
N PHE A 35 -3.64 -20.96 25.55
CA PHE A 35 -3.13 -21.82 24.49
C PHE A 35 -2.24 -21.06 23.51
N THR A 36 -1.16 -21.73 23.11
CA THR A 36 -0.24 -21.27 22.07
C THR A 36 -0.14 -22.23 20.87
N GLU A 37 -0.84 -23.38 20.98
CA GLU A 37 -0.91 -24.44 19.98
C GLU A 37 -2.32 -25.05 19.93
N LYS A 38 -2.59 -25.94 18.96
CA LYS A 38 -3.87 -26.63 18.82
C LYS A 38 -4.35 -27.26 20.11
N LEU A 39 -5.62 -27.07 20.42
CA LEU A 39 -6.30 -27.68 21.56
C LEU A 39 -6.38 -29.21 21.38
N LYS A 40 -6.13 -29.98 22.43
CA LYS A 40 -6.09 -31.44 22.40
C LYS A 40 -6.84 -32.03 23.59
N GLY A 41 -7.52 -33.14 23.36
CA GLY A 41 -8.23 -33.85 24.44
C GLY A 41 -9.43 -33.08 24.97
N GLU A 42 -9.65 -33.16 26.27
CA GLU A 42 -10.66 -32.43 27.04
C GLU A 42 -10.07 -31.16 27.64
N CYS A 43 -10.94 -30.22 28.03
CA CYS A 43 -10.49 -28.98 28.68
C CYS A 43 -9.80 -29.31 30.03
N PRO A 44 -8.58 -28.80 30.27
CA PRO A 44 -7.87 -29.06 31.51
C PRO A 44 -8.61 -28.53 32.74
N ASP A 45 -8.71 -29.33 33.82
CA ASP A 45 -9.42 -28.96 35.05
C ASP A 45 -8.89 -27.66 35.69
N GLU A 46 -7.60 -27.36 35.56
CA GLU A 46 -7.00 -26.12 36.07
C GLU A 46 -7.55 -24.88 35.32
N ILE A 47 -7.76 -24.96 34.00
CA ILE A 47 -8.33 -23.89 33.19
C ILE A 47 -9.81 -23.72 33.56
N ILE A 48 -10.56 -24.82 33.65
CA ILE A 48 -11.96 -24.79 34.09
C ILE A 48 -12.06 -24.10 35.45
N SER A 49 -11.23 -24.52 36.43
CA SER A 49 -11.26 -23.95 37.78
C SER A 49 -10.93 -22.44 37.76
N THR A 50 -10.00 -22.02 36.93
CA THR A 50 -9.62 -20.60 36.78
C THR A 50 -10.77 -19.78 36.26
N LEU A 51 -11.39 -20.21 35.16
CA LEU A 51 -12.48 -19.48 34.50
C LEU A 51 -13.78 -19.48 35.31
N VAL A 52 -14.05 -20.56 36.07
CA VAL A 52 -15.17 -20.59 37.04
C VAL A 52 -14.95 -19.56 38.14
N ASN A 53 -13.72 -19.39 38.64
CA ASN A 53 -13.40 -18.35 39.62
C ASN A 53 -13.51 -16.92 39.04
N GLU A 54 -13.37 -16.76 37.71
CA GLU A 54 -13.60 -15.52 37.01
C GLU A 54 -15.10 -15.23 36.73
N GLY A 55 -15.98 -16.22 37.03
CA GLY A 55 -17.43 -16.06 36.98
C GLY A 55 -18.11 -16.75 35.78
N PHE A 56 -17.39 -17.51 34.96
CA PHE A 56 -17.98 -18.26 33.84
C PHE A 56 -18.61 -19.57 34.29
N ASP A 57 -19.66 -20.01 33.61
CA ASP A 57 -20.28 -21.31 33.89
C ASP A 57 -19.39 -22.48 33.47
N LYS A 58 -19.35 -23.53 34.23
CA LYS A 58 -18.51 -24.72 33.96
C LYS A 58 -18.89 -25.41 32.64
N GLN A 59 -20.19 -25.52 32.36
CA GLN A 59 -20.65 -26.22 31.17
C GLN A 59 -20.33 -25.37 29.92
N ASP A 60 -20.53 -24.07 30.00
CA ASP A 60 -20.20 -23.13 28.88
C ASP A 60 -18.69 -23.19 28.56
N ILE A 61 -17.81 -23.31 29.58
CA ILE A 61 -16.36 -23.47 29.38
C ILE A 61 -16.05 -24.75 28.60
N ILE A 62 -16.69 -25.87 28.96
CA ILE A 62 -16.46 -27.17 28.32
C ILE A 62 -16.95 -27.11 26.86
N ASP A 63 -18.13 -26.56 26.64
CA ASP A 63 -18.74 -26.46 25.31
C ASP A 63 -17.94 -25.53 24.40
N THR A 64 -17.55 -24.37 24.91
CA THR A 64 -16.68 -23.42 24.17
C THR A 64 -15.30 -24.04 23.85
N TYR A 65 -14.73 -24.81 24.79
CA TYR A 65 -13.48 -25.51 24.48
C TYR A 65 -13.65 -26.53 23.36
N ALA A 66 -14.76 -27.27 23.34
CA ALA A 66 -15.06 -28.23 22.26
C ALA A 66 -15.24 -27.55 20.92
N GLU A 67 -15.89 -26.38 20.88
CA GLU A 67 -16.04 -25.57 19.65
C GLU A 67 -14.69 -25.07 19.13
N LEU A 68 -13.86 -24.47 20.00
CA LEU A 68 -12.52 -24.02 19.64
C LEU A 68 -11.63 -25.17 19.16
N LYS A 69 -11.77 -26.35 19.79
CA LYS A 69 -11.05 -27.54 19.36
C LYS A 69 -11.50 -28.00 17.96
N ALA A 70 -12.78 -27.91 17.63
CA ALA A 70 -13.27 -28.22 16.28
C ALA A 70 -12.65 -27.29 15.22
N LEU A 71 -12.49 -25.99 15.54
CA LEU A 71 -11.77 -25.06 14.67
C LEU A 71 -10.28 -25.40 14.50
N CYS A 72 -9.66 -26.02 15.54
CA CYS A 72 -8.30 -26.55 15.41
C CYS A 72 -8.22 -27.79 14.53
N ASP A 73 -9.24 -28.66 14.61
CA ASP A 73 -9.30 -29.92 13.87
C ASP A 73 -9.56 -29.69 12.36
N ASP A 74 -10.21 -28.60 11.99
CA ASP A 74 -10.44 -28.19 10.60
C ASP A 74 -9.39 -27.21 10.04
N ASP A 75 -8.29 -26.99 10.76
CA ASP A 75 -7.19 -26.07 10.39
C ASP A 75 -7.57 -24.60 10.26
N SER A 76 -8.66 -24.13 10.85
CA SER A 76 -9.05 -22.73 10.89
C SER A 76 -8.60 -21.99 12.15
N LEU A 77 -7.98 -22.72 13.12
CA LEU A 77 -7.37 -22.16 14.32
C LEU A 77 -6.05 -22.88 14.65
N PHE A 78 -4.99 -22.15 14.94
CA PHE A 78 -3.62 -22.67 15.14
C PHE A 78 -3.12 -23.51 13.95
N SER A 79 -3.45 -23.11 12.72
CA SER A 79 -3.04 -23.79 11.49
C SER A 79 -1.52 -23.76 11.26
N GLU A 80 -1.03 -24.71 10.46
CA GLU A 80 0.37 -24.77 10.07
C GLU A 80 0.72 -23.80 8.94
N ASP A 81 1.96 -23.31 8.93
CA ASP A 81 2.46 -22.45 7.86
C ASP A 81 2.86 -23.29 6.63
N THR A 82 1.96 -23.39 5.66
CA THR A 82 2.18 -24.13 4.42
C THR A 82 2.88 -23.31 3.33
N TYR A 83 3.09 -22.00 3.54
CA TYR A 83 3.70 -21.10 2.55
C TYR A 83 5.23 -21.06 2.61
N ARG A 84 5.83 -21.39 3.74
CA ARG A 84 7.30 -21.33 3.93
C ARG A 84 8.09 -22.09 2.85
N PRO A 85 7.71 -23.33 2.43
CA PRO A 85 8.43 -24.04 1.38
C PRO A 85 8.42 -23.33 0.02
N PHE A 86 7.40 -22.51 -0.25
CA PHE A 86 7.28 -21.77 -1.51
C PHE A 86 8.20 -20.54 -1.56
N ALA A 87 8.65 -20.02 -0.42
CA ALA A 87 9.50 -18.83 -0.37
C ALA A 87 10.83 -19.05 -1.09
N ASP A 88 11.42 -20.25 -0.96
CA ASP A 88 12.67 -20.61 -1.61
C ASP A 88 12.52 -20.86 -3.11
N MET A 89 11.28 -21.18 -3.55
CA MET A 89 10.95 -21.40 -4.98
C MET A 89 10.68 -20.10 -5.72
N LEU A 90 10.59 -18.97 -5.02
CA LEU A 90 10.35 -17.66 -5.60
C LEU A 90 11.60 -17.16 -6.34
N ALA A 91 11.75 -17.62 -7.57
CA ALA A 91 12.82 -17.20 -8.46
C ALA A 91 12.67 -15.74 -8.93
N GLU A 92 13.66 -15.25 -9.65
CA GLU A 92 13.57 -14.03 -10.43
C GLU A 92 12.37 -14.15 -11.40
N ALA A 93 11.53 -13.13 -11.39
CA ALA A 93 10.35 -13.07 -12.24
C ALA A 93 10.56 -12.08 -13.40
N PRO A 94 9.85 -12.24 -14.53
CA PRO A 94 9.82 -11.24 -15.59
C PRO A 94 9.32 -9.88 -15.07
N ILE A 95 9.88 -8.79 -15.60
CA ILE A 95 9.41 -7.43 -15.29
C ILE A 95 8.01 -7.27 -15.87
N LYS A 96 7.07 -6.78 -15.05
CA LYS A 96 5.67 -6.59 -15.45
C LYS A 96 5.20 -5.16 -15.36
N SER A 97 5.90 -4.34 -14.59
CA SER A 97 5.53 -2.96 -14.34
C SER A 97 6.75 -2.06 -14.25
N MET A 98 6.57 -0.81 -14.68
CA MET A 98 7.63 0.17 -14.75
C MET A 98 7.09 1.55 -14.40
N CYS A 99 7.83 2.28 -13.56
CA CYS A 99 7.60 3.69 -13.29
C CYS A 99 8.54 4.53 -14.14
N LEU A 100 7.99 5.37 -15.02
CA LEU A 100 8.76 6.35 -15.76
C LEU A 100 8.78 7.68 -15.01
N ASN A 101 9.94 8.09 -14.52
CA ASN A 101 10.16 9.43 -14.03
C ASN A 101 10.26 10.37 -15.24
N ILE A 102 9.08 10.73 -15.78
CA ILE A 102 8.98 11.49 -17.04
C ILE A 102 9.52 12.92 -16.88
N SER A 103 9.61 13.40 -15.65
CA SER A 103 10.13 14.72 -15.29
C SER A 103 10.90 14.64 -13.96
N HIS A 104 12.15 15.05 -13.95
CA HIS A 104 12.93 15.43 -12.78
C HIS A 104 12.81 16.95 -12.57
N ASP A 105 11.58 17.47 -12.60
CA ASP A 105 11.21 18.84 -12.22
C ASP A 105 9.79 18.86 -11.69
N CYS A 106 9.47 19.83 -10.82
CA CYS A 106 8.15 19.97 -10.23
C CYS A 106 7.82 21.45 -10.03
N ASN A 107 6.56 21.79 -10.21
CA ASN A 107 6.00 23.13 -10.00
C ASN A 107 5.45 23.35 -8.57
N LEU A 108 5.55 22.33 -7.69
CA LEU A 108 5.33 22.42 -6.23
C LEU A 108 6.63 22.32 -5.45
N ARG A 109 6.56 22.65 -4.16
CA ARG A 109 7.67 22.55 -3.19
C ARG A 109 7.17 21.90 -1.91
N CYS A 110 6.65 20.65 -2.07
CA CYS A 110 6.13 19.90 -0.94
C CYS A 110 7.20 19.70 0.13
N GLU A 111 6.85 19.94 1.39
CA GLU A 111 7.80 19.89 2.51
C GLU A 111 8.34 18.46 2.73
N TYR A 112 7.48 17.45 2.58
CA TYR A 112 7.79 16.03 2.79
C TYR A 112 8.25 15.29 1.52
N CYS A 113 8.60 16.00 0.44
CA CYS A 113 8.87 15.38 -0.86
C CYS A 113 10.13 14.48 -0.82
N PHE A 114 9.95 13.17 -0.92
CA PHE A 114 11.05 12.20 -1.00
C PHE A 114 11.92 12.37 -2.25
N ALA A 115 11.37 12.99 -3.30
CA ALA A 115 12.04 13.22 -4.58
C ALA A 115 12.84 14.55 -4.62
N ALA A 116 13.29 15.06 -3.47
CA ALA A 116 14.03 16.31 -3.36
C ALA A 116 13.37 17.47 -4.15
N GLN A 117 12.05 17.67 -3.94
CA GLN A 117 11.24 18.64 -4.65
C GLN A 117 11.16 18.40 -6.18
N GLY A 118 11.34 17.16 -6.60
CA GLY A 118 11.16 16.68 -7.96
C GLY A 118 12.42 16.45 -8.76
N ASP A 119 13.61 16.87 -8.30
CA ASP A 119 14.87 16.70 -9.03
C ASP A 119 15.68 15.45 -8.62
N PHE A 120 15.24 14.73 -7.59
CA PHE A 120 15.87 13.50 -7.08
C PHE A 120 17.37 13.66 -6.73
N GLY A 121 17.82 14.90 -6.48
CA GLY A 121 19.23 15.19 -6.18
C GLY A 121 20.16 15.23 -7.40
N HIS A 122 19.65 14.98 -8.61
CA HIS A 122 20.44 14.94 -9.85
C HIS A 122 20.20 16.13 -10.78
N GLY A 123 19.47 17.14 -10.30
CA GLY A 123 19.12 18.33 -11.07
C GLY A 123 17.91 18.13 -11.98
N ARG A 124 17.38 19.26 -12.46
CA ARG A 124 16.15 19.29 -13.23
C ARG A 124 16.36 18.82 -14.65
N LYS A 125 15.52 17.85 -15.09
CA LYS A 125 15.57 17.27 -16.41
C LYS A 125 14.20 16.71 -16.84
N LEU A 126 13.89 16.80 -18.12
CA LEU A 126 12.73 16.15 -18.72
C LEU A 126 13.18 14.94 -19.53
N MET A 127 12.43 13.85 -19.47
CA MET A 127 12.72 12.63 -20.24
C MET A 127 12.54 12.92 -21.74
N PRO A 128 13.55 12.66 -22.59
CA PRO A 128 13.37 12.66 -24.05
C PRO A 128 12.46 11.50 -24.50
N PHE A 129 11.76 11.67 -25.61
CA PHE A 129 10.92 10.60 -26.17
C PHE A 129 11.69 9.30 -26.43
N GLU A 130 12.92 9.40 -26.90
CA GLU A 130 13.80 8.27 -27.21
C GLU A 130 14.05 7.38 -25.98
N VAL A 131 14.18 7.98 -24.80
CA VAL A 131 14.32 7.24 -23.53
C VAL A 131 13.01 6.55 -23.17
N GLY A 132 11.88 7.26 -23.27
CA GLY A 132 10.56 6.68 -23.03
C GLY A 132 10.26 5.52 -24.00
N LYS A 133 10.62 5.67 -25.27
CA LYS A 133 10.53 4.60 -26.28
C LYS A 133 11.41 3.39 -25.90
N ALA A 134 12.67 3.63 -25.56
CA ALA A 134 13.59 2.54 -25.15
C ALA A 134 13.08 1.82 -23.90
N ALA A 135 12.43 2.53 -22.96
CA ALA A 135 11.82 1.94 -21.79
C ALA A 135 10.65 1.00 -22.14
N ILE A 136 9.81 1.37 -23.11
CA ILE A 136 8.74 0.47 -23.62
C ILE A 136 9.35 -0.78 -24.26
N ASP A 137 10.35 -0.62 -25.15
CA ASP A 137 11.02 -1.74 -25.83
C ASP A 137 11.69 -2.67 -24.79
N PHE A 138 12.35 -2.10 -23.78
CA PHE A 138 12.93 -2.83 -22.66
C PHE A 138 11.87 -3.62 -21.88
N LEU A 139 10.74 -2.98 -21.51
CA LEU A 139 9.68 -3.65 -20.75
C LEU A 139 9.09 -4.83 -21.55
N ILE A 140 8.84 -4.67 -22.84
CA ILE A 140 8.37 -5.76 -23.70
C ILE A 140 9.37 -6.92 -23.70
N LYS A 141 10.65 -6.64 -23.92
CA LYS A 141 11.70 -7.64 -23.99
C LYS A 141 11.86 -8.42 -22.69
N HIS A 142 11.80 -7.74 -21.54
CA HIS A 142 12.01 -8.34 -20.21
C HIS A 142 10.74 -8.85 -19.54
N SER A 143 9.57 -8.74 -20.20
CA SER A 143 8.29 -9.21 -19.67
C SER A 143 7.94 -10.67 -20.00
N ALA A 144 8.76 -11.35 -20.78
CA ALA A 144 8.50 -12.71 -21.25
C ALA A 144 7.07 -12.86 -21.83
N ASN A 145 6.32 -13.88 -21.43
CA ASN A 145 4.96 -14.15 -21.92
C ASN A 145 3.86 -13.35 -21.19
N ARG A 146 4.19 -12.37 -20.34
CA ARG A 146 3.17 -11.55 -19.66
C ARG A 146 2.44 -10.70 -20.70
N HIS A 147 1.13 -10.84 -20.74
CA HIS A 147 0.26 -10.08 -21.65
C HIS A 147 0.01 -8.68 -21.11
N ASN A 148 -0.40 -8.55 -19.85
CA ASN A 148 -0.68 -7.26 -19.22
C ASN A 148 0.59 -6.66 -18.62
N LEU A 149 0.90 -5.42 -19.03
CA LEU A 149 2.03 -4.64 -18.56
C LEU A 149 1.52 -3.32 -17.97
N GLU A 150 2.12 -2.88 -16.88
CA GLU A 150 1.75 -1.64 -16.21
C GLU A 150 2.85 -0.60 -16.37
N LEU A 151 2.47 0.62 -16.70
CA LEU A 151 3.36 1.76 -16.85
C LEU A 151 2.82 2.96 -16.07
N ASP A 152 3.61 3.43 -15.10
CA ASP A 152 3.25 4.57 -14.27
C ASP A 152 4.02 5.80 -14.73
N PHE A 153 3.33 6.86 -15.13
CA PHE A 153 3.93 8.16 -15.36
C PHE A 153 4.03 8.91 -14.03
N PHE A 154 5.27 9.17 -13.63
CA PHE A 154 5.63 9.72 -12.35
C PHE A 154 6.81 10.72 -12.48
N GLY A 155 7.48 11.02 -11.36
CA GLY A 155 8.65 11.88 -11.26
C GLY A 155 8.41 13.04 -10.30
N GLY A 156 8.82 14.24 -10.66
CA GLY A 156 8.44 15.46 -9.97
C GLY A 156 6.97 15.80 -10.29
N GLU A 157 6.70 16.28 -11.52
CA GLU A 157 5.34 16.46 -12.04
C GLU A 157 5.27 15.99 -13.50
N PRO A 158 4.55 14.91 -13.82
CA PRO A 158 4.47 14.37 -15.18
C PRO A 158 3.88 15.33 -16.21
N LEU A 159 2.93 16.18 -15.82
CA LEU A 159 2.30 17.14 -16.72
C LEU A 159 3.26 18.21 -17.22
N MET A 160 4.44 18.38 -16.61
CA MET A 160 5.49 19.24 -17.15
C MET A 160 6.11 18.69 -18.44
N ASN A 161 5.88 17.40 -18.73
CA ASN A 161 6.38 16.72 -19.94
C ASN A 161 5.27 15.93 -20.66
N LEU A 162 4.05 16.47 -20.65
CA LEU A 162 2.85 15.80 -21.18
C LEU A 162 2.98 15.41 -22.66
N ASP A 163 3.67 16.22 -23.47
CA ASP A 163 3.88 15.91 -24.88
C ASP A 163 4.66 14.62 -25.09
N VAL A 164 5.64 14.35 -24.22
CA VAL A 164 6.39 13.07 -24.26
C VAL A 164 5.54 11.93 -23.72
N VAL A 165 4.74 12.15 -22.66
CA VAL A 165 3.76 11.16 -22.20
C VAL A 165 2.84 10.73 -23.33
N LYS A 166 2.24 11.69 -24.06
CA LYS A 166 1.35 11.41 -25.21
C LYS A 166 2.05 10.56 -26.27
N LYS A 167 3.28 10.90 -26.65
CA LYS A 167 4.08 10.15 -27.64
C LYS A 167 4.43 8.74 -27.17
N VAL A 168 4.78 8.56 -25.89
CA VAL A 168 5.08 7.24 -25.30
C VAL A 168 3.84 6.35 -25.29
N VAL A 169 2.67 6.90 -24.93
CA VAL A 169 1.39 6.16 -24.97
C VAL A 169 1.06 5.76 -26.40
N GLU A 170 1.14 6.69 -27.36
CA GLU A 170 0.89 6.41 -28.77
C GLU A 170 1.82 5.32 -29.31
N TYR A 171 3.11 5.41 -29.00
CA TYR A 171 4.07 4.38 -29.37
C TYR A 171 3.72 3.01 -28.78
N ALA A 172 3.48 2.92 -27.49
CA ALA A 172 3.11 1.67 -26.82
C ALA A 172 1.84 1.05 -27.46
N ARG A 173 0.78 1.86 -27.68
CA ARG A 173 -0.45 1.41 -28.35
C ARG A 173 -0.19 0.88 -29.77
N SER A 174 0.73 1.52 -30.51
CA SER A 174 1.02 1.13 -31.89
C SER A 174 1.64 -0.27 -32.02
N ILE A 175 2.36 -0.74 -30.97
CA ILE A 175 3.09 -2.01 -31.02
C ILE A 175 2.46 -3.10 -30.13
N GLU A 176 1.43 -2.80 -29.33
CA GLU A 176 0.76 -3.76 -28.41
C GLU A 176 0.37 -5.05 -29.13
N LYS A 177 -0.29 -4.92 -30.29
CA LYS A 177 -0.83 -6.05 -31.03
C LYS A 177 0.26 -6.96 -31.60
N GLU A 178 1.34 -6.37 -32.12
CA GLU A 178 2.47 -7.10 -32.69
C GLU A 178 3.16 -7.97 -31.64
N HIS A 179 3.32 -7.42 -30.42
CA HIS A 179 4.01 -8.08 -29.32
C HIS A 179 3.07 -8.90 -28.40
N ASN A 180 1.76 -8.97 -28.70
CA ASN A 180 0.75 -9.59 -27.84
C ASN A 180 0.78 -9.02 -26.41
N LYS A 181 0.85 -7.70 -26.29
CA LYS A 181 0.85 -6.96 -25.03
C LYS A 181 -0.40 -6.12 -24.89
N ASN A 182 -0.72 -5.75 -23.65
CA ASN A 182 -1.77 -4.82 -23.27
C ASN A 182 -1.21 -3.90 -22.18
N PHE A 183 -0.98 -2.62 -22.51
CA PHE A 183 -0.48 -1.65 -21.54
C PHE A 183 -1.62 -1.02 -20.74
N ARG A 184 -1.47 -1.04 -19.43
CA ARG A 184 -2.27 -0.27 -18.49
C ARG A 184 -1.45 0.91 -18.00
N PHE A 185 -1.92 2.12 -18.28
CA PHE A 185 -1.23 3.34 -17.87
C PHE A 185 -1.82 3.90 -16.60
N THR A 186 -0.96 4.35 -15.70
CA THR A 186 -1.29 5.15 -14.52
C THR A 186 -0.55 6.48 -14.58
N MET A 187 -1.13 7.54 -14.06
CA MET A 187 -0.46 8.83 -13.87
C MET A 187 -0.70 9.33 -12.45
N THR A 188 0.38 9.80 -11.80
CA THR A 188 0.29 10.52 -10.54
C THR A 188 0.58 11.99 -10.79
N THR A 189 -0.35 12.89 -10.45
CA THR A 189 -0.20 14.32 -10.69
C THR A 189 -0.56 15.17 -9.48
N ASN A 190 0.09 16.32 -9.34
CA ASN A 190 -0.24 17.35 -8.38
C ASN A 190 -1.35 18.32 -8.85
N GLY A 191 -1.82 18.16 -10.08
CA GLY A 191 -2.99 18.84 -10.65
C GLY A 191 -2.81 20.30 -11.06
N ILE A 192 -1.73 20.96 -10.73
CA ILE A 192 -1.54 22.40 -11.04
C ILE A 192 -1.67 22.69 -12.55
N LEU A 193 -1.12 21.80 -13.39
CA LEU A 193 -1.10 21.96 -14.84
C LEU A 193 -2.29 21.32 -15.57
N LEU A 194 -3.24 20.71 -14.84
CA LEU A 194 -4.45 20.18 -15.47
C LEU A 194 -5.21 21.29 -16.19
N ASP A 195 -5.61 20.99 -17.41
CA ASP A 195 -6.50 21.75 -18.28
C ASP A 195 -7.43 20.77 -19.02
N ASP A 196 -8.32 21.28 -19.86
CA ASP A 196 -9.31 20.47 -20.54
C ASP A 196 -8.67 19.41 -21.46
N ASP A 197 -7.61 19.76 -22.18
CA ASP A 197 -6.92 18.83 -23.09
C ASP A 197 -6.22 17.71 -22.33
N SER A 198 -5.57 18.01 -21.21
CA SER A 198 -4.91 17.01 -20.36
C SER A 198 -5.90 16.12 -19.64
N ILE A 199 -7.04 16.66 -19.18
CA ILE A 199 -8.13 15.89 -18.57
C ILE A 199 -8.72 14.90 -19.59
N ASP A 200 -9.03 15.35 -20.81
CA ASP A 200 -9.52 14.48 -21.88
C ASP A 200 -8.54 13.34 -22.18
N PHE A 201 -7.25 13.66 -22.31
CA PHE A 201 -6.21 12.68 -22.56
C PHE A 201 -6.10 11.66 -21.41
N ILE A 202 -6.03 12.12 -20.17
CA ILE A 202 -5.94 11.27 -18.97
C ILE A 202 -7.17 10.37 -18.89
N ASN A 203 -8.37 10.91 -19.06
CA ASN A 203 -9.60 10.14 -18.99
C ASN A 203 -9.74 9.12 -20.12
N ARG A 204 -9.17 9.39 -21.29
CA ARG A 204 -9.15 8.44 -22.40
C ARG A 204 -8.13 7.32 -22.22
N GLU A 205 -6.88 7.65 -21.92
CA GLU A 205 -5.74 6.71 -22.00
C GLU A 205 -5.37 6.05 -20.66
N MET A 206 -5.54 6.76 -19.54
CA MET A 206 -5.09 6.24 -18.24
C MET A 206 -6.16 5.29 -17.64
N SER A 207 -5.73 4.07 -17.32
CA SER A 207 -6.56 3.11 -16.59
C SER A 207 -6.82 3.57 -15.17
N ASN A 208 -5.81 4.18 -14.54
CA ASN A 208 -5.91 4.77 -13.21
C ASN A 208 -5.23 6.14 -13.18
N VAL A 209 -5.69 7.04 -12.30
CA VAL A 209 -5.04 8.31 -12.01
C VAL A 209 -4.98 8.55 -10.51
N VAL A 210 -3.82 9.00 -10.04
CA VAL A 210 -3.59 9.37 -8.65
C VAL A 210 -3.49 10.90 -8.55
N LEU A 211 -4.43 11.49 -7.81
CA LEU A 211 -4.60 12.93 -7.65
C LEU A 211 -4.06 13.33 -6.27
N SER A 212 -2.97 14.07 -6.23
CA SER A 212 -2.29 14.40 -4.98
C SER A 212 -2.96 15.56 -4.25
N LEU A 213 -3.60 15.27 -3.09
CA LEU A 213 -4.28 16.24 -2.23
C LEU A 213 -4.29 15.74 -0.79
N ASP A 214 -3.76 16.53 0.17
CA ASP A 214 -3.51 16.03 1.53
C ASP A 214 -4.73 16.13 2.46
N GLY A 215 -5.82 16.80 2.03
CA GLY A 215 -7.03 16.96 2.83
C GLY A 215 -7.52 18.40 2.87
N ARG A 216 -7.81 18.91 4.08
CA ARG A 216 -8.28 20.28 4.31
C ARG A 216 -7.33 21.32 3.73
N LYS A 217 -7.86 22.47 3.36
CA LYS A 217 -7.10 23.53 2.68
C LYS A 217 -5.84 23.95 3.43
N GLU A 218 -5.94 24.17 4.74
CA GLU A 218 -4.82 24.61 5.58
C GLU A 218 -3.72 23.53 5.67
N VAL A 219 -4.10 22.25 5.67
CA VAL A 219 -3.15 21.12 5.66
C VAL A 219 -2.44 21.05 4.32
N ASN A 220 -3.21 21.02 3.23
CA ASN A 220 -2.64 20.94 1.88
C ASN A 220 -1.75 22.14 1.57
N ASP A 221 -2.18 23.35 1.83
CA ASP A 221 -1.46 24.58 1.47
C ASP A 221 -0.18 24.77 2.29
N ARG A 222 -0.14 24.25 3.51
CA ARG A 222 1.05 24.21 4.34
C ARG A 222 2.11 23.24 3.77
N LEU A 223 1.69 22.02 3.43
CA LEU A 223 2.60 20.93 3.08
C LEU A 223 2.95 20.91 1.59
N ARG A 224 2.08 21.45 0.72
CA ARG A 224 2.20 21.43 -0.75
C ARG A 224 2.16 22.82 -1.37
N PRO A 225 3.02 23.76 -0.95
CA PRO A 225 3.04 25.08 -1.55
C PRO A 225 3.58 25.05 -2.98
N THR A 226 3.14 26.01 -3.78
CA THR A 226 3.71 26.31 -5.09
C THR A 226 5.15 26.85 -4.95
N VAL A 227 5.90 26.91 -6.06
CA VAL A 227 7.25 27.53 -6.14
C VAL A 227 7.25 28.94 -5.53
N ASN A 228 6.15 29.68 -5.69
CA ASN A 228 5.99 31.04 -5.16
C ASN A 228 5.48 31.08 -3.71
N LYS A 229 5.51 29.94 -3.00
CA LYS A 229 5.06 29.79 -1.61
C LYS A 229 3.58 30.16 -1.40
N LYS A 230 2.75 30.03 -2.43
CA LYS A 230 1.29 30.17 -2.34
C LYS A 230 0.63 28.82 -2.19
N GLY A 231 -0.58 28.77 -1.64
CA GLY A 231 -1.38 27.55 -1.57
C GLY A 231 -1.70 26.99 -2.95
N SER A 232 -1.83 25.69 -3.02
CA SER A 232 -2.21 24.94 -4.24
C SER A 232 -3.66 24.47 -4.24
N TYR A 233 -4.32 24.42 -3.09
CA TYR A 233 -5.65 23.85 -2.88
C TYR A 233 -6.72 24.45 -3.81
N ASP A 234 -6.89 25.76 -3.79
CA ASP A 234 -7.93 26.45 -4.58
C ASP A 234 -7.73 26.30 -6.10
N ILE A 235 -6.49 25.97 -6.54
CA ILE A 235 -6.17 25.73 -7.94
C ILE A 235 -6.53 24.29 -8.34
N ILE A 236 -6.23 23.31 -7.49
CA ILE A 236 -6.29 21.89 -7.87
C ILE A 236 -7.67 21.27 -7.64
N VAL A 237 -8.38 21.64 -6.58
CA VAL A 237 -9.66 21.02 -6.21
C VAL A 237 -10.70 21.11 -7.33
N PRO A 238 -10.98 22.28 -7.94
CA PRO A 238 -11.95 22.36 -9.05
C PRO A 238 -11.56 21.49 -10.26
N LYS A 239 -10.26 21.37 -10.54
CA LYS A 239 -9.73 20.56 -11.65
C LYS A 239 -9.89 19.06 -11.37
N TYR A 240 -9.66 18.63 -10.15
CA TYR A 240 -9.87 17.25 -9.73
C TYR A 240 -11.34 16.86 -9.77
N GLN A 241 -12.22 17.73 -9.28
CA GLN A 241 -13.67 17.51 -9.36
C GLN A 241 -14.13 17.35 -10.83
N LYS A 242 -13.63 18.20 -11.74
CA LYS A 242 -13.90 18.09 -13.18
C LYS A 242 -13.39 16.77 -13.75
N LEU A 243 -12.11 16.43 -13.48
CA LEU A 243 -11.51 15.20 -14.00
C LEU A 243 -12.29 13.96 -13.53
N VAL A 244 -12.65 13.89 -12.25
CA VAL A 244 -13.39 12.76 -11.68
C VAL A 244 -14.81 12.69 -12.24
N ALA A 245 -15.51 13.82 -12.37
CA ALA A 245 -16.87 13.87 -12.94
C ALA A 245 -16.92 13.39 -14.40
N GLU A 246 -15.86 13.63 -15.18
CA GLU A 246 -15.75 13.24 -16.59
C GLU A 246 -15.12 11.85 -16.79
N ARG A 247 -14.66 11.18 -15.70
CA ARG A 247 -13.92 9.92 -15.76
C ARG A 247 -14.80 8.69 -15.95
N GLY A 248 -16.09 8.75 -15.60
CA GLY A 248 -16.99 7.59 -15.57
C GLY A 248 -16.53 6.54 -14.56
N ASP A 249 -16.58 5.25 -14.94
CA ASP A 249 -16.27 4.13 -14.06
C ASP A 249 -14.76 3.79 -13.98
N LYS A 250 -13.88 4.60 -14.57
CA LYS A 250 -12.44 4.35 -14.53
C LYS A 250 -11.85 4.65 -13.15
N GLU A 251 -10.86 3.87 -12.76
CA GLU A 251 -10.19 3.98 -11.47
C GLU A 251 -9.49 5.33 -11.27
N TYR A 252 -9.62 5.88 -10.07
CA TYR A 252 -8.85 7.01 -9.58
C TYR A 252 -8.62 6.89 -8.07
N TYR A 253 -7.63 7.60 -7.55
CA TYR A 253 -7.46 7.82 -6.12
C TYR A 253 -7.06 9.27 -5.86
N VAL A 254 -7.72 9.89 -4.88
CA VAL A 254 -7.19 11.09 -4.24
C VAL A 254 -6.24 10.62 -3.15
N ARG A 255 -4.96 10.97 -3.28
CA ARG A 255 -3.91 10.52 -2.39
C ARG A 255 -3.30 11.66 -1.61
N GLY A 256 -3.43 11.61 -0.29
CA GLY A 256 -2.84 12.54 0.66
C GLY A 256 -1.76 11.90 1.52
N THR A 257 -1.04 12.75 2.23
CA THR A 257 -0.04 12.36 3.21
C THR A 257 -0.36 13.06 4.54
N PHE A 258 -0.50 12.30 5.63
CA PHE A 258 -0.56 12.87 6.95
C PHE A 258 0.80 12.87 7.63
N THR A 259 1.01 13.87 8.46
CA THR A 259 2.27 14.15 9.16
C THR A 259 1.97 14.42 10.63
N LYS A 260 2.99 14.71 11.41
CA LYS A 260 2.79 15.19 12.79
C LYS A 260 1.96 16.48 12.89
N TYR A 261 1.82 17.22 11.80
CA TYR A 261 1.06 18.47 11.77
C TYR A 261 -0.45 18.28 11.62
N ASN A 262 -0.90 17.10 11.18
CA ASN A 262 -2.30 16.74 10.97
C ASN A 262 -2.54 15.29 11.42
N LEU A 263 -2.29 15.01 12.70
CA LEU A 263 -2.59 13.70 13.28
C LEU A 263 -4.09 13.40 13.28
N ASP A 264 -4.94 14.43 13.21
CA ASP A 264 -6.39 14.38 13.03
C ASP A 264 -6.80 14.07 11.57
N PHE A 265 -6.05 13.20 10.89
CA PHE A 265 -6.21 12.90 9.46
C PHE A 265 -7.57 12.31 9.07
N THR A 266 -8.37 11.83 10.03
CA THR A 266 -9.75 11.43 9.77
C THR A 266 -10.57 12.62 9.24
N ASP A 267 -10.33 13.81 9.77
CA ASP A 267 -11.02 15.03 9.32
C ASP A 267 -10.58 15.41 7.90
N ASP A 268 -9.32 15.12 7.52
CA ASP A 268 -8.83 15.29 6.15
C ASP A 268 -9.50 14.30 5.19
N VAL A 269 -9.61 13.01 5.58
CA VAL A 269 -10.32 11.98 4.80
C VAL A 269 -11.80 12.37 4.60
N MET A 270 -12.47 12.82 5.66
CA MET A 270 -13.87 13.23 5.58
C MET A 270 -14.05 14.46 4.69
N HIS A 271 -13.15 15.43 4.79
CA HIS A 271 -13.14 16.58 3.91
C HIS A 271 -13.01 16.21 2.43
N LEU A 272 -12.10 15.28 2.11
CA LEU A 272 -11.96 14.77 0.73
C LEU A 272 -13.26 14.12 0.23
N ASN A 273 -13.95 13.35 1.08
CA ASN A 273 -15.24 12.76 0.72
C ASN A 273 -16.34 13.82 0.54
N GLU A 274 -16.37 14.87 1.37
CA GLU A 274 -17.30 15.99 1.23
C GLU A 274 -17.09 16.79 -0.06
N LEU A 275 -15.89 16.79 -0.62
CA LEU A 275 -15.59 17.35 -1.94
C LEU A 275 -16.13 16.50 -3.11
N GLY A 276 -16.69 15.30 -2.83
CA GLY A 276 -17.25 14.39 -3.82
C GLY A 276 -16.26 13.31 -4.29
N PHE A 277 -15.18 13.06 -3.56
CA PHE A 277 -14.24 11.99 -3.88
C PHE A 277 -14.56 10.72 -3.10
N ASP A 278 -14.78 9.62 -3.81
CA ASP A 278 -15.15 8.32 -3.21
C ASP A 278 -13.99 7.30 -3.18
N GLN A 279 -12.84 7.63 -3.75
CA GLN A 279 -11.64 6.81 -3.74
C GLN A 279 -10.51 7.58 -3.07
N ILE A 280 -10.25 7.28 -1.80
CA ILE A 280 -9.36 8.09 -0.94
C ILE A 280 -8.25 7.22 -0.36
N SER A 281 -7.02 7.75 -0.41
CA SER A 281 -5.83 7.15 0.20
C SER A 281 -5.07 8.24 0.96
N VAL A 282 -5.01 8.17 2.29
CA VAL A 282 -4.21 9.08 3.11
C VAL A 282 -3.17 8.27 3.88
N GLU A 283 -1.90 8.49 3.55
CA GLU A 283 -0.77 7.68 4.03
C GLU A 283 0.06 8.43 5.08
N PRO A 284 0.68 7.71 6.03
CA PRO A 284 1.65 8.32 6.93
C PRO A 284 2.90 8.78 6.18
N VAL A 285 3.42 9.95 6.54
CA VAL A 285 4.75 10.36 6.07
C VAL A 285 5.82 9.40 6.58
N VAL A 286 6.74 9.05 5.69
CA VAL A 286 7.94 8.27 6.03
C VAL A 286 9.15 9.14 5.67
N THR A 287 9.88 9.59 6.68
CA THR A 287 10.95 10.57 6.54
C THR A 287 11.90 10.49 7.73
N ASP A 288 13.02 11.19 7.68
CA ASP A 288 13.97 11.30 8.78
C ASP A 288 13.23 11.72 10.07
N PRO A 289 13.36 10.96 11.17
CA PRO A 289 12.66 11.23 12.42
C PRO A 289 13.05 12.54 13.09
N GLU A 290 14.16 13.18 12.70
CA GLU A 290 14.58 14.48 13.21
C GLU A 290 13.82 15.66 12.57
N LEU A 291 13.11 15.41 11.46
CA LEU A 291 12.33 16.46 10.81
C LEU A 291 11.07 16.81 11.61
N PRO A 292 10.66 18.08 11.64
CA PRO A 292 9.60 18.55 12.54
C PRO A 292 8.21 17.98 12.21
N TYR A 293 8.01 17.51 11.00
CA TYR A 293 6.76 16.86 10.54
C TYR A 293 6.81 15.34 10.60
N ALA A 294 7.94 14.74 10.99
CA ALA A 294 8.11 13.31 11.07
C ALA A 294 7.19 12.68 12.13
N LEU A 295 6.66 11.50 11.81
CA LEU A 295 5.98 10.65 12.76
C LEU A 295 6.98 9.83 13.56
N THR A 296 6.67 9.62 14.82
CA THR A 296 7.51 8.86 15.76
C THR A 296 6.65 7.85 16.54
N GLU A 297 7.27 6.95 17.29
CA GLU A 297 6.55 6.01 18.16
C GLU A 297 5.64 6.71 19.19
N LYS A 298 5.95 7.97 19.56
CA LYS A 298 5.11 8.76 20.48
C LYS A 298 3.77 9.16 19.88
N ASP A 299 3.67 9.21 18.58
CA ASP A 299 2.46 9.60 17.85
C ASP A 299 1.52 8.38 17.61
N LEU A 300 2.00 7.14 17.82
CA LEU A 300 1.24 5.91 17.59
C LEU A 300 -0.11 5.85 18.31
N PRO A 301 -0.25 6.24 19.60
CA PRO A 301 -1.55 6.20 20.26
C PRO A 301 -2.58 7.11 19.57
N ALA A 302 -2.21 8.35 19.24
CA ALA A 302 -3.11 9.29 18.57
C ALA A 302 -3.50 8.79 17.16
N ILE A 303 -2.54 8.24 16.41
CA ILE A 303 -2.81 7.68 15.08
C ILE A 303 -3.73 6.44 15.18
N ALA A 304 -3.55 5.61 16.20
CA ALA A 304 -4.41 4.45 16.42
C ALA A 304 -5.86 4.88 16.71
N GLU A 305 -6.07 5.89 17.56
CA GLU A 305 -7.39 6.47 17.84
C GLU A 305 -8.05 7.03 16.56
N GLU A 306 -7.29 7.69 15.70
CA GLU A 306 -7.82 8.20 14.43
C GLU A 306 -8.22 7.09 13.45
N TYR A 307 -7.44 6.00 13.33
CA TYR A 307 -7.86 4.84 12.55
C TYR A 307 -9.12 4.18 13.11
N GLU A 308 -9.25 4.09 14.43
CA GLU A 308 -10.48 3.58 15.08
C GLU A 308 -11.69 4.51 14.84
N LYS A 309 -11.50 5.82 14.94
CA LYS A 309 -12.52 6.83 14.63
C LYS A 309 -12.99 6.69 13.18
N LEU A 310 -12.05 6.64 12.22
CA LEU A 310 -12.36 6.49 10.81
C LEU A 310 -13.09 5.17 10.51
N SER A 311 -12.68 4.07 11.15
CA SER A 311 -13.33 2.76 10.96
C SER A 311 -14.80 2.76 11.39
N LYS A 312 -15.14 3.43 12.50
CA LYS A 312 -16.54 3.62 12.97
C LYS A 312 -17.36 4.43 11.96
N ILE A 313 -16.79 5.54 11.48
CA ILE A 313 -17.45 6.38 10.46
C ILE A 313 -17.74 5.57 9.19
N LEU A 314 -16.79 4.75 8.73
CA LEU A 314 -16.99 3.93 7.52
C LEU A 314 -18.08 2.88 7.69
N ILE A 315 -18.17 2.24 8.87
CA ILE A 315 -19.27 1.31 9.18
C ILE A 315 -20.61 2.03 9.12
N GLU A 316 -20.75 3.18 9.81
CA GLU A 316 -21.96 3.98 9.80
C GLU A 316 -22.35 4.44 8.39
N ARG A 317 -21.39 4.94 7.61
CA ARG A 317 -21.59 5.34 6.22
C ARG A 317 -22.05 4.17 5.34
N LYS A 318 -21.49 2.99 5.54
CA LYS A 318 -21.89 1.78 4.81
C LYS A 318 -23.34 1.41 5.12
N LYS A 319 -23.72 1.39 6.38
CA LYS A 319 -25.10 1.12 6.84
C LYS A 319 -26.12 2.12 6.31
N ASN A 320 -25.72 3.36 6.14
CA ASN A 320 -26.57 4.44 5.64
C ASN A 320 -26.56 4.59 4.11
N GLY A 321 -25.86 3.72 3.37
CA GLY A 321 -25.77 3.79 1.90
C GLY A 321 -24.95 4.97 1.35
N THR A 322 -24.12 5.62 2.18
CA THR A 322 -23.27 6.77 1.82
C THR A 322 -21.78 6.43 1.90
N SER A 323 -21.43 5.16 1.65
CA SER A 323 -20.06 4.67 1.78
C SER A 323 -19.12 5.24 0.71
N PHE A 324 -17.87 5.41 1.09
CA PHE A 324 -16.75 5.67 0.20
C PHE A 324 -15.64 4.65 0.45
N ASN A 325 -14.67 4.59 -0.45
CA ASN A 325 -13.56 3.66 -0.35
C ASN A 325 -12.34 4.33 0.26
N PHE A 326 -11.90 3.86 1.44
CA PHE A 326 -10.63 4.22 2.01
C PHE A 326 -9.61 3.09 1.72
N PHE A 327 -8.64 3.36 0.84
CA PHE A 327 -7.72 2.37 0.30
C PHE A 327 -7.05 1.48 1.35
N HIS A 328 -6.65 2.07 2.48
CA HIS A 328 -5.93 1.36 3.53
C HIS A 328 -6.78 0.42 4.38
N PHE A 329 -8.11 0.46 4.22
CA PHE A 329 -9.03 -0.48 4.85
C PHE A 329 -9.63 -1.48 3.85
N MET A 330 -9.14 -1.47 2.60
CA MET A 330 -9.52 -2.50 1.64
C MET A 330 -8.81 -3.80 1.96
N ILE A 331 -9.57 -4.80 2.38
CA ILE A 331 -9.08 -6.15 2.64
C ILE A 331 -10.02 -7.16 2.01
N ASP A 332 -9.46 -8.19 1.40
CA ASP A 332 -10.21 -9.35 0.90
C ASP A 332 -9.93 -10.53 1.83
N LEU A 333 -10.93 -10.92 2.59
CA LEU A 333 -10.86 -12.06 3.52
C LEU A 333 -11.27 -13.38 2.85
N ASP A 334 -11.98 -13.34 1.69
CA ASP A 334 -12.48 -14.54 1.03
C ASP A 334 -11.41 -15.23 0.18
N GLN A 335 -10.69 -14.45 -0.65
CA GLN A 335 -9.66 -14.99 -1.54
C GLN A 335 -8.26 -14.51 -1.17
N GLY A 336 -8.17 -13.27 -0.67
CA GLY A 336 -6.91 -12.59 -0.37
C GLY A 336 -6.01 -12.40 -1.59
N PRO A 337 -4.84 -11.80 -1.45
CA PRO A 337 -3.87 -11.66 -2.53
C PRO A 337 -3.26 -13.02 -2.90
N CYS A 338 -2.81 -13.17 -4.15
CA CYS A 338 -2.12 -14.38 -4.57
C CYS A 338 -0.86 -14.65 -3.71
N ALA A 339 -0.44 -15.92 -3.59
CA ALA A 339 0.66 -16.35 -2.72
C ALA A 339 1.95 -15.51 -2.92
N ILE A 340 2.30 -15.18 -4.18
CA ILE A 340 3.48 -14.36 -4.47
C ILE A 340 3.37 -12.96 -3.87
N LYS A 341 2.20 -12.30 -3.98
CA LYS A 341 1.98 -10.99 -3.38
C LYS A 341 2.03 -11.04 -1.86
N ARG A 342 1.47 -12.08 -1.24
CA ARG A 342 1.53 -12.30 0.21
C ARG A 342 2.96 -12.40 0.72
N LEU A 343 3.86 -12.99 -0.07
CA LEU A 343 5.24 -13.23 0.34
C LEU A 343 6.18 -12.04 0.06
N ARG A 344 5.97 -11.27 -1.01
CA ARG A 344 6.92 -10.25 -1.50
C ARG A 344 6.40 -8.83 -1.59
N GLY A 345 5.10 -8.61 -1.47
CA GLY A 345 4.50 -7.29 -1.66
C GLY A 345 4.63 -6.78 -3.10
N CYS A 346 5.07 -5.53 -3.27
CA CYS A 346 5.14 -4.85 -4.58
C CYS A 346 6.21 -5.41 -5.53
N SER A 347 7.07 -6.31 -5.07
CA SER A 347 8.18 -6.90 -5.86
C SER A 347 9.12 -5.87 -6.51
N CYS A 348 9.37 -4.72 -5.86
CA CYS A 348 10.33 -3.73 -6.36
C CYS A 348 11.71 -4.37 -6.59
N GLY A 349 12.43 -3.90 -7.61
CA GLY A 349 13.72 -4.43 -8.03
C GLY A 349 13.67 -5.83 -8.66
N ASN A 350 12.50 -6.48 -8.74
CA ASN A 350 12.32 -7.78 -9.39
C ASN A 350 11.29 -7.74 -10.51
N GLU A 351 9.99 -7.54 -10.21
CA GLU A 351 8.93 -7.45 -11.21
C GLU A 351 8.56 -5.99 -11.55
N TYR A 352 8.96 -5.06 -10.71
CA TYR A 352 8.73 -3.61 -10.84
C TYR A 352 10.08 -2.88 -10.77
N VAL A 353 10.27 -1.91 -11.67
CA VAL A 353 11.46 -1.05 -11.73
C VAL A 353 11.06 0.40 -12.01
N ALA A 354 11.96 1.34 -11.75
CA ALA A 354 11.81 2.74 -12.14
C ALA A 354 12.89 3.16 -13.14
N VAL A 355 12.55 4.07 -14.05
CA VAL A 355 13.45 4.59 -15.10
C VAL A 355 13.51 6.11 -15.00
N THR A 356 14.73 6.64 -14.97
CA THR A 356 15.01 8.09 -14.92
C THR A 356 14.93 8.75 -16.30
N PRO A 357 14.92 10.08 -16.40
CA PRO A 357 15.01 10.79 -17.69
C PRO A 357 16.27 10.47 -18.50
N GLU A 358 17.33 10.00 -17.86
CA GLU A 358 18.58 9.55 -18.50
C GLU A 358 18.49 8.12 -19.03
N GLY A 359 17.47 7.36 -18.64
CA GLY A 359 17.30 5.96 -18.98
C GLY A 359 17.89 4.99 -17.97
N ASP A 360 18.33 5.46 -16.82
CA ASP A 360 18.87 4.63 -15.74
C ASP A 360 17.76 3.88 -15.01
N ILE A 361 18.01 2.61 -14.70
CA ILE A 361 17.06 1.71 -14.04
C ILE A 361 17.36 1.63 -12.55
N TYR A 362 16.31 1.78 -11.71
CA TYR A 362 16.36 1.64 -10.26
C TYR A 362 15.29 0.64 -9.76
N PRO A 363 15.44 0.07 -8.54
CA PRO A 363 14.46 -0.89 -7.98
C PRO A 363 13.04 -0.34 -7.88
N CYS A 364 12.88 0.93 -7.52
CA CYS A 364 11.63 1.69 -7.58
C CYS A 364 11.91 3.19 -7.52
N HIS A 365 10.87 4.02 -7.66
CA HIS A 365 10.99 5.47 -7.65
C HIS A 365 11.61 6.05 -6.36
N GLN A 366 11.50 5.36 -5.21
CA GLN A 366 12.11 5.80 -3.97
C GLN A 366 13.62 5.52 -3.86
N PHE A 367 14.18 4.69 -4.74
CA PHE A 367 15.63 4.44 -4.83
C PHE A 367 16.30 5.36 -5.87
N VAL A 368 15.52 6.08 -6.68
CA VAL A 368 16.09 7.02 -7.65
C VAL A 368 16.85 8.12 -6.94
N GLY A 369 18.05 8.40 -7.41
CA GLY A 369 18.98 9.34 -6.78
C GLY A 369 20.01 8.72 -5.83
N MET A 370 19.90 7.41 -5.58
CA MET A 370 20.89 6.64 -4.81
C MET A 370 21.75 5.82 -5.79
N ASP A 371 22.91 6.34 -6.18
CA ASP A 371 23.74 5.77 -7.26
C ASP A 371 24.10 4.28 -7.05
N GLU A 372 24.29 3.88 -5.80
CA GLU A 372 24.58 2.50 -5.44
C GLU A 372 23.43 1.50 -5.75
N TRP A 373 22.21 2.01 -5.99
CA TRP A 373 21.03 1.23 -6.33
C TRP A 373 20.69 1.26 -7.83
N LYS A 374 21.54 1.84 -8.64
CA LYS A 374 21.38 1.80 -10.10
C LYS A 374 21.52 0.36 -10.60
N MET A 375 20.49 -0.15 -11.26
CA MET A 375 20.41 -1.54 -11.76
C MET A 375 20.85 -1.70 -13.22
N GLY A 376 21.04 -0.62 -13.96
CA GLY A 376 21.37 -0.66 -15.38
C GLY A 376 20.78 0.51 -16.16
N SER A 377 20.57 0.32 -17.46
CA SER A 377 20.00 1.35 -18.34
C SER A 377 19.13 0.73 -19.43
N VAL A 378 18.02 1.40 -19.77
CA VAL A 378 17.17 1.02 -20.91
C VAL A 378 17.81 1.33 -22.25
N LEU A 379 18.83 2.21 -22.28
CA LEU A 379 19.49 2.64 -23.51
C LEU A 379 20.47 1.62 -24.05
N ASP A 380 21.11 0.85 -23.20
CA ASP A 380 22.04 -0.23 -23.55
C ASP A 380 21.52 -1.63 -23.21
N ASP A 381 20.22 -1.69 -22.80
CA ASP A 381 19.53 -2.92 -22.41
C ASP A 381 20.23 -3.69 -21.29
N SER A 382 20.90 -3.00 -20.39
CA SER A 382 21.61 -3.61 -19.26
C SER A 382 20.71 -3.69 -18.01
N ILE A 383 20.89 -4.77 -17.23
CA ILE A 383 20.28 -4.93 -15.91
C ILE A 383 21.19 -5.73 -14.98
N ASP A 384 21.35 -5.28 -13.74
CA ASP A 384 22.09 -6.01 -12.70
C ASP A 384 21.24 -7.17 -12.14
N TYR A 385 21.49 -8.36 -12.68
CA TYR A 385 20.82 -9.58 -12.21
C TYR A 385 21.21 -9.97 -10.78
N LYS A 386 22.34 -9.51 -10.24
CA LYS A 386 22.68 -9.78 -8.83
C LYS A 386 21.78 -8.99 -7.90
N MET A 387 21.60 -7.71 -8.22
CA MET A 387 20.67 -6.83 -7.48
C MET A 387 19.23 -7.34 -7.65
N LYS A 388 18.78 -7.68 -8.85
CA LYS A 388 17.47 -8.28 -9.11
C LYS A 388 17.24 -9.54 -8.28
N LYS A 389 18.23 -10.43 -8.19
CA LYS A 389 18.21 -11.64 -7.36
C LYS A 389 18.15 -11.31 -5.86
N MET A 390 18.85 -10.28 -5.41
CA MET A 390 18.77 -9.83 -4.01
C MET A 390 17.35 -9.40 -3.66
N PHE A 391 16.70 -8.57 -4.48
CA PHE A 391 15.31 -8.16 -4.28
C PHE A 391 14.32 -9.32 -4.38
N SER A 392 14.57 -10.30 -5.27
CA SER A 392 13.71 -11.49 -5.38
C SER A 392 13.71 -12.34 -4.10
N LYS A 393 14.76 -12.27 -3.30
CA LYS A 393 14.88 -12.97 -2.02
C LYS A 393 14.27 -12.20 -0.84
N ALA A 394 13.97 -10.90 -1.01
CA ALA A 394 13.37 -10.09 0.06
C ALA A 394 11.88 -10.47 0.22
N ASN A 395 11.60 -11.45 1.05
CA ASN A 395 10.26 -11.94 1.36
C ASN A 395 10.04 -12.01 2.88
N ILE A 396 8.83 -12.32 3.31
CA ILE A 396 8.45 -12.34 4.73
C ILE A 396 9.25 -13.32 5.58
N TYR A 397 9.83 -14.36 5.02
CA TYR A 397 10.64 -15.34 5.77
C TYR A 397 12.12 -14.99 5.82
N SER A 398 12.57 -14.11 4.93
CA SER A 398 13.96 -13.63 4.90
C SER A 398 14.15 -12.31 5.64
N LYS A 399 13.06 -11.64 6.03
CA LYS A 399 13.08 -10.39 6.79
C LYS A 399 13.00 -10.68 8.29
N GLU A 400 13.85 -10.01 9.08
CA GLU A 400 13.81 -10.10 10.54
C GLU A 400 12.39 -9.82 11.07
N GLU A 401 11.98 -10.55 12.09
CA GLU A 401 10.70 -10.39 12.79
C GLU A 401 9.43 -10.65 11.93
N CYS A 402 9.52 -10.68 10.59
CA CYS A 402 8.36 -10.86 9.74
C CYS A 402 7.83 -12.30 9.73
N ALA A 403 8.71 -13.30 9.85
CA ALA A 403 8.31 -14.71 9.86
C ALA A 403 7.33 -15.04 10.99
N ASP A 404 7.50 -14.37 12.13
CA ASP A 404 6.69 -14.56 13.35
C ASP A 404 5.65 -13.44 13.56
N CYS A 405 5.41 -12.61 12.55
CA CYS A 405 4.42 -11.54 12.60
C CYS A 405 3.04 -12.06 12.17
N TRP A 406 2.00 -11.76 12.94
CA TRP A 406 0.63 -12.14 12.61
C TRP A 406 0.13 -11.50 11.31
N ALA A 407 0.61 -10.28 11.00
CA ALA A 407 0.20 -9.52 9.83
C ALA A 407 0.95 -9.91 8.54
N LYS A 408 1.86 -10.90 8.58
CA LYS A 408 2.84 -11.19 7.52
C LYS A 408 2.23 -11.37 6.13
N PHE A 409 1.10 -12.07 6.02
CA PHE A 409 0.47 -12.36 4.73
C PHE A 409 -0.39 -11.22 4.18
N TYR A 410 -0.66 -10.20 4.97
CA TYR A 410 -1.34 -8.97 4.52
C TYR A 410 -0.32 -7.85 4.26
N CYS A 411 0.63 -7.63 5.17
CA CYS A 411 1.68 -6.64 5.07
C CYS A 411 2.76 -6.98 4.03
N SER A 412 3.04 -8.27 3.81
CA SER A 412 4.05 -8.77 2.85
C SER A 412 5.48 -8.27 3.13
N GLY A 413 5.80 -7.94 4.39
CA GLY A 413 7.13 -7.51 4.82
C GLY A 413 7.44 -6.02 4.62
N GLY A 414 6.44 -5.18 4.42
CA GLY A 414 6.56 -3.73 4.33
C GLY A 414 7.31 -3.22 3.10
N CYS A 415 7.56 -1.91 3.06
CA CYS A 415 8.25 -1.24 1.96
C CYS A 415 9.76 -1.45 2.02
N ASN A 416 10.37 -2.01 0.96
CA ASN A 416 11.81 -2.23 0.90
C ASN A 416 12.61 -0.92 0.91
N ALA A 417 12.10 0.16 0.33
CA ALA A 417 12.75 1.46 0.36
C ALA A 417 12.76 2.05 1.77
N ASN A 418 11.63 2.00 2.49
CA ASN A 418 11.57 2.43 3.89
C ASN A 418 12.51 1.58 4.76
N ASN A 419 12.52 0.27 4.57
CA ASN A 419 13.42 -0.63 5.28
C ASN A 419 14.88 -0.23 5.07
N MET A 420 15.27 0.08 3.83
CA MET A 420 16.61 0.52 3.48
C MET A 420 16.96 1.87 4.12
N GLN A 421 16.07 2.85 4.01
CA GLN A 421 16.30 4.20 4.54
C GLN A 421 16.50 4.23 6.06
N TYR A 422 15.75 3.39 6.79
CA TYR A 422 15.81 3.39 8.27
C TYR A 422 16.78 2.37 8.86
N ASN A 423 17.00 1.25 8.20
CA ASN A 423 17.80 0.15 8.75
C ASN A 423 19.06 -0.16 7.92
N ASN A 424 19.33 0.60 6.84
CA ASN A 424 20.43 0.33 5.89
C ASN A 424 20.38 -1.09 5.29
N THR A 425 19.21 -1.69 5.23
CA THR A 425 18.98 -3.02 4.64
C THR A 425 17.51 -3.20 4.26
N ILE A 426 17.26 -3.90 3.15
CA ILE A 426 15.89 -4.28 2.75
C ILE A 426 15.33 -5.45 3.56
N PHE A 427 16.16 -6.14 4.36
CA PHE A 427 15.81 -7.35 5.11
C PHE A 427 15.36 -7.11 6.56
N LYS A 428 15.32 -5.86 7.00
CA LYS A 428 14.82 -5.49 8.32
C LYS A 428 13.69 -4.48 8.18
N PRO A 429 12.47 -4.79 8.68
CA PRO A 429 11.34 -3.90 8.52
C PRO A 429 11.46 -2.65 9.39
N HIS A 430 10.87 -1.54 8.92
CA HIS A 430 10.78 -0.30 9.70
C HIS A 430 9.69 -0.43 10.76
N LYS A 431 10.06 -0.41 12.05
CA LYS A 431 9.16 -0.71 13.19
C LYS A 431 7.92 0.18 13.26
N LEU A 432 8.07 1.48 13.07
CA LEU A 432 6.94 2.40 13.07
C LEU A 432 5.92 2.02 11.97
N SER A 433 6.41 1.74 10.75
CA SER A 433 5.53 1.28 9.66
C SER A 433 4.85 -0.05 9.99
N CYS A 434 5.52 -0.96 10.70
CA CYS A 434 4.90 -2.21 11.16
C CYS A 434 3.73 -1.97 12.11
N ALA A 435 3.91 -1.12 13.11
CA ALA A 435 2.87 -0.80 14.08
C ALA A 435 1.64 -0.13 13.41
N LEU A 436 1.89 0.81 12.50
CA LEU A 436 0.83 1.47 11.72
C LEU A 436 0.07 0.47 10.83
N GLU A 437 0.78 -0.42 10.16
CA GLU A 437 0.17 -1.44 9.31
C GLU A 437 -0.68 -2.43 10.10
N GLN A 438 -0.18 -2.92 11.23
CA GLN A 438 -0.93 -3.80 12.12
C GLN A 438 -2.23 -3.15 12.59
N LYS A 439 -2.19 -1.88 13.01
CA LYS A 439 -3.39 -1.16 13.43
C LYS A 439 -4.40 -0.96 12.30
N ARG A 440 -3.92 -0.63 11.09
CA ARG A 440 -4.79 -0.54 9.90
C ARG A 440 -5.48 -1.87 9.59
N LEU A 441 -4.74 -2.97 9.68
CA LEU A 441 -5.30 -4.32 9.45
C LEU A 441 -6.34 -4.70 10.52
N GLU A 442 -6.09 -4.42 11.80
CA GLU A 442 -7.09 -4.62 12.86
C GLU A 442 -8.39 -3.86 12.55
N CYS A 443 -8.28 -2.59 12.17
CA CYS A 443 -9.44 -1.79 11.79
C CYS A 443 -10.15 -2.31 10.53
N ALA A 444 -9.40 -2.71 9.50
CA ALA A 444 -9.95 -3.25 8.25
C ALA A 444 -10.73 -4.56 8.49
N ILE A 445 -10.17 -5.46 9.28
CA ILE A 445 -10.80 -6.74 9.64
C ILE A 445 -12.03 -6.49 10.50
N MET A 446 -11.96 -5.58 11.48
CA MET A 446 -13.10 -5.21 12.33
C MET A 446 -14.25 -4.62 11.50
N ILE A 447 -13.97 -3.78 10.48
CA ILE A 447 -15.01 -3.28 9.57
C ILE A 447 -15.71 -4.45 8.86
N LYS A 448 -14.97 -5.45 8.37
CA LYS A 448 -15.54 -6.64 7.73
C LYS A 448 -16.38 -7.44 8.71
N ALA A 449 -15.88 -7.65 9.92
CA ALA A 449 -16.61 -8.32 10.99
C ALA A 449 -17.95 -7.61 11.31
N ALA A 450 -17.92 -6.29 11.50
CA ALA A 450 -19.10 -5.49 11.80
C ALA A 450 -20.16 -5.43 10.67
N LEU A 451 -19.75 -5.74 9.43
CA LEU A 451 -20.63 -5.74 8.25
C LEU A 451 -21.04 -7.16 7.81
N ALA A 452 -20.48 -8.21 8.42
CA ALA A 452 -20.83 -9.59 8.13
C ALA A 452 -22.14 -10.02 8.80
N ASP A 453 -22.54 -9.36 9.88
CA ASP A 453 -23.75 -9.65 10.65
C ASP A 453 -25.04 -9.07 9.99
N GLU A 454 -24.92 -8.46 8.81
CA GLU A 454 -26.05 -7.92 8.00
C GLU A 454 -26.29 -8.79 6.75
#